data_dc58b1c6bc917a62e886672b882f5dee
#
_entry.id   dc58b1c6bc917a62e886672b882f5dee
#
_cell.length_a   1.000
_cell.length_b   1.000
_cell.length_c   1.000
_cell.angle_alpha   90.00
_cell.angle_beta   90.00
_cell.angle_gamma   90.00
#
_symmetry.space_group_name_H-M   'P 1'
#
loop_
_entity.id
_entity.type
_entity.pdbx_description
1 polymer ?
#
loop_
_entity_poly.entity_id
_entity_poly.type
_entity_poly.pdbx_seq_one_letter_code
_entity_poly.pdbx_strand_id
1 'polypeptide(L)'
;MHAGYSGAHLCEDHFCASVDKRVRRRIREDSMLPADATPEDPETWVIGLSGGKDSVVLTHILDETFGKDPRIEMIALTIHEGIEGYRDKSVDACVELAEKLEMRHELVTYEDELGVKMDDVAEKDPMDMAPCAYCGVFRRDLLENFADEFGADKLLTGHNLDDEAETALMNFLEGDVKQVAKHFDASIGGFDDRNEQDDFIPRAKPLRDVPEKEVALYAHLKDLPAHITECPHASEAFRGEIQQLMLKLEENHPGTRHSIMAGYEELAQLAAERYRGDADGDGEGVDLNECERCGSTTARDVCRKCRLIESIEAV
;
A
#
# COMPACT_ATOMS: atom_id res chain seq x y z
N MET A 1 10.57 -4.69 -25.82
CA MET A 1 10.99 -4.33 -24.44
C MET A 1 11.92 -5.40 -23.91
N HIS A 2 12.94 -5.04 -23.17
CA HIS A 2 13.91 -5.98 -22.60
C HIS A 2 13.84 -5.96 -21.08
N ALA A 3 13.53 -7.11 -20.48
CA ALA A 3 13.56 -7.30 -19.04
C ALA A 3 14.92 -7.86 -18.63
N GLY A 4 15.81 -7.00 -18.10
CA GLY A 4 17.22 -7.35 -17.79
C GLY A 4 17.35 -8.53 -16.82
N TYR A 5 16.46 -8.61 -15.82
CA TYR A 5 16.47 -9.68 -14.81
C TYR A 5 16.10 -11.07 -15.35
N SER A 6 15.34 -11.15 -16.45
CA SER A 6 14.90 -12.41 -17.07
C SER A 6 15.52 -12.65 -18.46
N GLY A 7 16.18 -11.63 -19.04
CA GLY A 7 16.67 -11.65 -20.41
C GLY A 7 15.58 -11.73 -21.50
N ALA A 8 14.31 -11.55 -21.12
CA ALA A 8 13.19 -11.66 -22.06
C ALA A 8 13.09 -10.43 -22.96
N HIS A 9 12.77 -10.66 -24.25
CA HIS A 9 12.44 -9.62 -25.22
C HIS A 9 10.97 -9.76 -25.62
N LEU A 10 10.14 -8.81 -25.22
CA LEU A 10 8.69 -8.86 -25.42
C LEU A 10 8.22 -7.71 -26.33
N CYS A 11 7.24 -7.96 -27.19
CA CYS A 11 6.46 -6.89 -27.80
C CYS A 11 5.46 -6.32 -26.78
N GLU A 12 4.76 -5.25 -27.13
CA GLU A 12 3.84 -4.53 -26.24
C GLU A 12 2.76 -5.44 -25.65
N ASP A 13 2.06 -6.20 -26.50
CA ASP A 13 0.99 -7.11 -26.06
C ASP A 13 1.51 -8.19 -25.11
N HIS A 14 2.64 -8.83 -25.44
CA HIS A 14 3.22 -9.86 -24.59
C HIS A 14 3.79 -9.28 -23.28
N PHE A 15 4.23 -8.04 -23.31
CA PHE A 15 4.69 -7.35 -22.10
C PHE A 15 3.51 -7.08 -21.16
N CYS A 16 2.43 -6.45 -21.64
CA CYS A 16 1.24 -6.21 -20.83
C CYS A 16 0.69 -7.55 -20.29
N ALA A 17 0.52 -8.56 -21.14
CA ALA A 17 0.08 -9.89 -20.70
C ALA A 17 1.00 -10.53 -19.65
N SER A 18 2.31 -10.24 -19.68
CA SER A 18 3.26 -10.71 -18.67
C SER A 18 3.04 -10.02 -17.31
N VAL A 19 2.76 -8.72 -17.31
CA VAL A 19 2.42 -7.98 -16.09
C VAL A 19 1.11 -8.52 -15.49
N ASP A 20 0.05 -8.60 -16.29
CA ASP A 20 -1.25 -9.13 -15.86
C ASP A 20 -1.13 -10.55 -15.28
N LYS A 21 -0.30 -11.40 -15.91
CA LYS A 21 -0.07 -12.77 -15.43
C LYS A 21 0.60 -12.80 -14.06
N ARG A 22 1.56 -11.90 -13.79
CA ARG A 22 2.25 -11.82 -12.48
C ARG A 22 1.30 -11.35 -11.42
N VAL A 23 0.51 -10.30 -11.68
CA VAL A 23 -0.50 -9.81 -10.75
C VAL A 23 -1.52 -10.90 -10.41
N ARG A 24 -2.09 -11.55 -11.43
CA ARG A 24 -3.04 -12.67 -11.23
C ARG A 24 -2.42 -13.87 -10.52
N ARG A 25 -1.13 -14.13 -10.73
CA ARG A 25 -0.41 -15.16 -9.99
C ARG A 25 -0.30 -14.79 -8.54
N ARG A 26 0.11 -13.56 -8.22
CA ARG A 26 0.23 -13.05 -6.84
C ARG A 26 -1.10 -13.12 -6.08
N ILE A 27 -2.19 -12.69 -6.70
CA ILE A 27 -3.53 -12.78 -6.12
C ILE A 27 -3.89 -14.23 -5.73
N ARG A 28 -3.50 -15.23 -6.54
CA ARG A 28 -3.74 -16.64 -6.23
C ARG A 28 -2.79 -17.20 -5.16
N GLU A 29 -1.50 -16.85 -5.24
CA GLU A 29 -0.48 -17.33 -4.29
C GLU A 29 -0.72 -16.80 -2.87
N ASP A 30 -1.23 -15.58 -2.75
CA ASP A 30 -1.57 -14.97 -1.47
C ASP A 30 -3.03 -15.27 -1.03
N SER A 31 -3.72 -16.21 -1.71
CA SER A 31 -5.10 -16.62 -1.40
C SER A 31 -6.09 -15.45 -1.28
N MET A 32 -5.92 -14.42 -2.13
CA MET A 32 -6.75 -13.21 -2.09
C MET A 32 -8.16 -13.44 -2.66
N LEU A 33 -8.39 -14.54 -3.39
CA LEU A 33 -9.67 -14.81 -4.03
C LEU A 33 -10.71 -15.21 -2.99
N PRO A 34 -11.96 -14.70 -3.08
CA PRO A 34 -12.99 -15.04 -2.15
C PRO A 34 -13.39 -16.52 -2.30
N ALA A 35 -13.15 -17.32 -1.26
CA ALA A 35 -13.49 -18.74 -1.27
C ALA A 35 -15.00 -18.97 -1.08
N ASP A 36 -15.61 -18.20 -0.19
CA ASP A 36 -16.97 -18.39 0.30
C ASP A 36 -17.96 -17.31 -0.21
N ALA A 37 -17.49 -16.26 -0.92
CA ALA A 37 -18.33 -15.20 -1.43
C ALA A 37 -19.27 -15.70 -2.54
N THR A 38 -20.49 -15.16 -2.54
CA THR A 38 -21.53 -15.44 -3.53
C THR A 38 -22.01 -14.15 -4.20
N PRO A 39 -22.76 -14.21 -5.31
CA PRO A 39 -23.33 -13.00 -5.91
C PRO A 39 -24.34 -12.27 -5.00
N GLU A 40 -24.92 -12.97 -4.02
CA GLU A 40 -25.87 -12.42 -3.06
C GLU A 40 -25.16 -11.83 -1.82
N ASP A 41 -23.91 -12.25 -1.58
CA ASP A 41 -23.05 -11.80 -0.48
C ASP A 41 -21.61 -11.67 -1.02
N PRO A 42 -21.33 -10.61 -1.80
CA PRO A 42 -20.02 -10.40 -2.40
C PRO A 42 -19.00 -9.92 -1.39
N GLU A 43 -17.74 -10.28 -1.61
CA GLU A 43 -16.60 -9.72 -0.87
C GLU A 43 -16.30 -8.30 -1.34
N THR A 44 -16.14 -7.37 -0.42
CA THR A 44 -15.84 -5.95 -0.70
C THR A 44 -14.33 -5.69 -0.71
N TRP A 45 -13.82 -5.24 -1.85
CA TRP A 45 -12.42 -4.86 -2.03
C TRP A 45 -12.29 -3.35 -2.14
N VAL A 46 -11.67 -2.71 -1.14
CA VAL A 46 -11.34 -1.29 -1.22
C VAL A 46 -9.95 -1.12 -1.83
N ILE A 47 -9.85 -0.31 -2.87
CA ILE A 47 -8.61 -0.04 -3.61
C ILE A 47 -8.15 1.38 -3.29
N GLY A 48 -6.99 1.53 -2.66
CA GLY A 48 -6.37 2.84 -2.44
C GLY A 48 -5.91 3.45 -3.75
N LEU A 49 -6.73 4.29 -4.35
CA LEU A 49 -6.48 4.97 -5.64
C LEU A 49 -5.89 6.36 -5.40
N SER A 50 -4.58 6.49 -5.55
CA SER A 50 -3.86 7.76 -5.34
C SER A 50 -3.74 8.64 -6.59
N GLY A 51 -4.08 8.13 -7.77
CA GLY A 51 -3.87 8.80 -9.05
C GLY A 51 -2.42 8.70 -9.59
N GLY A 52 -1.49 8.14 -8.83
CA GLY A 52 -0.17 7.77 -9.30
C GLY A 52 -0.20 6.50 -10.16
N LYS A 53 0.82 6.31 -11.00
CA LYS A 53 0.92 5.19 -11.95
C LYS A 53 0.63 3.82 -11.34
N ASP A 54 1.10 3.57 -10.12
CA ASP A 54 1.00 2.25 -9.48
C ASP A 54 -0.44 1.93 -9.08
N SER A 55 -1.13 2.87 -8.42
CA SER A 55 -2.53 2.69 -8.03
C SER A 55 -3.47 2.63 -9.23
N VAL A 56 -3.19 3.43 -10.26
CA VAL A 56 -3.96 3.44 -11.52
C VAL A 56 -3.83 2.12 -12.27
N VAL A 57 -2.60 1.58 -12.38
CA VAL A 57 -2.33 0.27 -13.01
C VAL A 57 -2.97 -0.86 -12.21
N LEU A 58 -2.85 -0.82 -10.87
CA LEU A 58 -3.51 -1.81 -10.02
C LEU A 58 -5.02 -1.84 -10.27
N THR A 59 -5.68 -0.69 -10.16
CA THR A 59 -7.12 -0.56 -10.34
C THR A 59 -7.57 -1.06 -11.71
N HIS A 60 -6.86 -0.68 -12.77
CA HIS A 60 -7.15 -1.14 -14.13
C HIS A 60 -7.02 -2.67 -14.28
N ILE A 61 -5.94 -3.29 -13.76
CA ILE A 61 -5.75 -4.75 -13.86
C ILE A 61 -6.80 -5.51 -13.05
N LEU A 62 -7.17 -4.99 -11.87
CA LEU A 62 -8.22 -5.59 -11.05
C LEU A 62 -9.56 -5.54 -11.75
N ASP A 63 -9.93 -4.41 -12.35
CA ASP A 63 -11.16 -4.28 -13.12
C ASP A 63 -11.17 -5.19 -14.35
N GLU A 64 -10.11 -5.22 -15.17
CA GLU A 64 -10.03 -6.13 -16.33
C GLU A 64 -10.13 -7.62 -15.91
N THR A 65 -9.72 -7.95 -14.69
CA THR A 65 -9.67 -9.35 -14.21
C THR A 65 -10.96 -9.75 -13.49
N PHE A 66 -11.50 -8.88 -12.66
CA PHE A 66 -12.57 -9.18 -11.69
C PHE A 66 -13.80 -8.25 -11.81
N GLY A 67 -13.76 -7.20 -12.61
CA GLY A 67 -14.87 -6.23 -12.73
C GLY A 67 -16.20 -6.82 -13.18
N LYS A 68 -16.18 -8.06 -13.67
CA LYS A 68 -17.39 -8.83 -14.06
C LYS A 68 -17.67 -10.01 -13.13
N ASP A 69 -16.89 -10.22 -12.11
CA ASP A 69 -17.13 -11.29 -11.13
C ASP A 69 -18.14 -10.79 -10.08
N PRO A 70 -19.37 -11.33 -10.07
CA PRO A 70 -20.42 -10.83 -9.17
C PRO A 70 -20.17 -11.17 -7.70
N ARG A 71 -19.10 -11.89 -7.38
CA ARG A 71 -18.69 -12.21 -6.02
C ARG A 71 -17.77 -11.17 -5.40
N ILE A 72 -17.37 -10.14 -6.19
CA ILE A 72 -16.43 -9.10 -5.73
C ILE A 72 -17.06 -7.75 -6.03
N GLU A 73 -17.22 -6.93 -5.01
CA GLU A 73 -17.53 -5.51 -5.12
C GLU A 73 -16.25 -4.70 -4.97
N MET A 74 -15.91 -3.84 -5.92
CA MET A 74 -14.71 -2.99 -5.88
C MET A 74 -15.08 -1.53 -5.64
N ILE A 75 -14.42 -0.90 -4.67
CA ILE A 75 -14.57 0.52 -4.33
C ILE A 75 -13.20 1.19 -4.43
N ALA A 76 -13.07 2.19 -5.28
CA ALA A 76 -11.88 3.04 -5.32
C ALA A 76 -11.96 4.11 -4.23
N LEU A 77 -10.97 4.17 -3.35
CA LEU A 77 -10.87 5.17 -2.27
C LEU A 77 -9.68 6.09 -2.50
N THR A 78 -9.95 7.37 -2.67
CA THR A 78 -8.95 8.42 -2.86
C THR A 78 -8.88 9.30 -1.61
N ILE A 79 -7.68 9.50 -1.09
CA ILE A 79 -7.43 10.43 0.01
C ILE A 79 -6.81 11.70 -0.57
N HIS A 80 -7.39 12.87 -0.26
CA HIS A 80 -6.88 14.18 -0.64
C HIS A 80 -6.18 14.83 0.56
N GLU A 81 -4.87 14.94 0.49
CA GLU A 81 -4.04 15.39 1.63
C GLU A 81 -3.98 16.91 1.80
N GLY A 82 -4.55 17.70 0.88
CA GLY A 82 -4.47 19.17 0.93
C GLY A 82 -3.09 19.71 0.56
N ILE A 83 -2.50 19.20 -0.54
CA ILE A 83 -1.24 19.67 -1.13
C ILE A 83 -1.58 20.42 -2.41
N GLU A 84 -1.47 21.76 -2.37
CA GLU A 84 -1.91 22.64 -3.45
C GLU A 84 -1.13 22.42 -4.76
N GLY A 85 -1.86 22.40 -5.88
CA GLY A 85 -1.28 22.26 -7.23
C GLY A 85 -0.70 20.89 -7.57
N TYR A 86 -0.60 20.00 -6.59
CA TYR A 86 -0.15 18.61 -6.76
C TYR A 86 -1.33 17.65 -6.69
N ARG A 87 -2.10 17.71 -5.58
CA ARG A 87 -3.11 16.69 -5.29
C ARG A 87 -4.32 16.77 -6.20
N ASP A 88 -4.74 17.96 -6.58
CA ASP A 88 -5.88 18.17 -7.49
C ASP A 88 -5.72 17.37 -8.79
N LYS A 89 -4.55 17.46 -9.42
CA LYS A 89 -4.26 16.75 -10.68
C LYS A 89 -4.28 15.23 -10.53
N SER A 90 -3.86 14.72 -9.39
CA SER A 90 -3.91 13.28 -9.13
C SER A 90 -5.33 12.82 -8.83
N VAL A 91 -6.17 13.66 -8.21
CA VAL A 91 -7.60 13.40 -8.04
C VAL A 91 -8.32 13.39 -9.38
N ASP A 92 -8.01 14.35 -10.28
CA ASP A 92 -8.57 14.36 -11.64
C ASP A 92 -8.29 13.02 -12.36
N ALA A 93 -7.08 12.48 -12.23
CA ALA A 93 -6.72 11.18 -12.80
C ALA A 93 -7.51 10.01 -12.15
N CYS A 94 -7.80 10.10 -10.83
CA CYS A 94 -8.62 9.11 -10.13
C CYS A 94 -10.06 9.13 -10.66
N VAL A 95 -10.65 10.32 -10.78
CA VAL A 95 -12.02 10.50 -11.28
C VAL A 95 -12.13 9.99 -12.72
N GLU A 96 -11.21 10.39 -13.61
CA GLU A 96 -11.19 9.93 -15.00
C GLU A 96 -11.12 8.41 -15.11
N LEU A 97 -10.26 7.77 -14.30
CA LEU A 97 -10.16 6.31 -14.29
C LEU A 97 -11.45 5.65 -13.79
N ALA A 98 -11.98 6.12 -12.66
CA ALA A 98 -13.17 5.56 -12.05
C ALA A 98 -14.40 5.67 -12.97
N GLU A 99 -14.57 6.82 -13.65
CA GLU A 99 -15.62 7.02 -14.66
C GLU A 99 -15.43 6.08 -15.85
N LYS A 100 -14.21 5.92 -16.35
CA LYS A 100 -13.89 5.01 -17.47
C LYS A 100 -14.19 3.54 -17.16
N LEU A 101 -14.01 3.14 -15.90
CA LEU A 101 -14.23 1.77 -15.41
C LEU A 101 -15.64 1.56 -14.85
N GLU A 102 -16.48 2.61 -14.80
CA GLU A 102 -17.79 2.59 -14.13
C GLU A 102 -17.72 2.09 -12.67
N MET A 103 -16.60 2.38 -11.99
CA MET A 103 -16.29 1.92 -10.64
C MET A 103 -16.80 2.93 -9.60
N ARG A 104 -17.34 2.44 -8.48
CA ARG A 104 -17.65 3.28 -7.32
C ARG A 104 -16.39 3.97 -6.83
N HIS A 105 -16.42 5.30 -6.70
CA HIS A 105 -15.28 6.11 -6.28
C HIS A 105 -15.67 7.02 -5.11
N GLU A 106 -14.89 6.94 -4.04
CA GLU A 106 -15.07 7.76 -2.85
C GLU A 106 -13.83 8.64 -2.66
N LEU A 107 -14.07 9.93 -2.41
CA LEU A 107 -13.03 10.93 -2.18
C LEU A 107 -13.14 11.45 -0.74
N VAL A 108 -12.08 11.28 0.02
CA VAL A 108 -11.97 11.71 1.41
C VAL A 108 -10.85 12.73 1.53
N THR A 109 -11.05 13.80 2.28
CA THR A 109 -10.05 14.86 2.45
C THR A 109 -9.53 14.93 3.88
N TYR A 110 -8.25 15.31 4.05
CA TYR A 110 -7.71 15.61 5.39
C TYR A 110 -8.41 16.78 6.04
N GLU A 111 -8.85 17.75 5.25
CA GLU A 111 -9.54 18.95 5.75
C GLU A 111 -10.87 18.60 6.41
N ASP A 112 -11.67 17.72 5.79
CA ASP A 112 -12.98 17.32 6.31
C ASP A 112 -12.86 16.39 7.52
N GLU A 113 -11.92 15.44 7.48
CA GLU A 113 -11.82 14.35 8.47
C GLU A 113 -10.89 14.68 9.65
N LEU A 114 -9.86 15.48 9.41
CA LEU A 114 -8.82 15.76 10.39
C LEU A 114 -8.71 17.25 10.73
N GLY A 115 -9.39 18.13 9.98
CA GLY A 115 -9.31 19.58 10.14
C GLY A 115 -7.94 20.17 9.77
N VAL A 116 -7.11 19.45 8.99
CA VAL A 116 -5.76 19.88 8.63
C VAL A 116 -5.50 19.73 7.13
N LYS A 117 -4.57 20.53 6.58
CA LYS A 117 -3.99 20.36 5.27
C LYS A 117 -2.51 20.02 5.40
N MET A 118 -1.99 19.16 4.51
CA MET A 118 -0.58 18.73 4.59
C MET A 118 0.40 19.88 4.38
N ASP A 119 0.03 20.89 3.59
CA ASP A 119 0.84 22.10 3.42
C ASP A 119 0.99 22.86 4.75
N ASP A 120 -0.09 23.04 5.51
CA ASP A 120 -0.07 23.69 6.82
C ASP A 120 0.75 22.89 7.85
N VAL A 121 0.60 21.55 7.81
CA VAL A 121 1.36 20.64 8.68
C VAL A 121 2.87 20.71 8.38
N ALA A 122 3.24 20.76 7.09
CA ALA A 122 4.63 20.86 6.67
C ALA A 122 5.27 22.20 7.05
N GLU A 123 4.49 23.31 7.00
CA GLU A 123 4.97 24.63 7.41
C GLU A 123 5.16 24.72 8.94
N LYS A 124 4.25 24.16 9.71
CA LYS A 124 4.28 24.21 11.18
C LYS A 124 5.31 23.28 11.80
N ASP A 125 5.43 22.07 11.24
CA ASP A 125 6.31 20.97 11.71
C ASP A 125 6.44 20.87 13.25
N PRO A 126 5.34 20.65 13.99
CA PRO A 126 5.30 20.79 15.45
C PRO A 126 6.16 19.77 16.21
N MET A 127 6.59 18.70 15.54
CA MET A 127 7.36 17.61 16.15
C MET A 127 8.75 17.41 15.52
N ASP A 128 9.20 18.32 14.68
CA ASP A 128 10.49 18.24 13.96
C ASP A 128 10.62 16.89 13.21
N MET A 129 9.59 16.57 12.43
CA MET A 129 9.52 15.34 11.64
C MET A 129 9.38 15.67 10.16
N ALA A 130 9.90 14.80 9.29
CA ALA A 130 9.65 14.94 7.86
C ALA A 130 8.13 14.93 7.55
N PRO A 131 7.62 15.79 6.65
CA PRO A 131 6.20 15.85 6.28
C PRO A 131 5.59 14.49 5.90
N CYS A 132 6.38 13.63 5.24
CA CYS A 132 5.97 12.27 4.89
C CYS A 132 5.64 11.39 6.11
N ALA A 133 6.21 11.67 7.28
CA ALA A 133 5.93 10.91 8.49
C ALA A 133 4.54 11.22 9.05
N TYR A 134 4.09 12.48 9.00
CA TYR A 134 2.71 12.87 9.31
C TYR A 134 1.74 12.31 8.28
N CYS A 135 1.99 12.59 7.00
CA CYS A 135 1.16 12.16 5.89
C CYS A 135 0.93 10.64 5.88
N GLY A 136 2.00 9.86 6.14
CA GLY A 136 1.91 8.40 6.19
C GLY A 136 1.05 7.86 7.34
N VAL A 137 0.98 8.57 8.49
CA VAL A 137 0.10 8.20 9.61
C VAL A 137 -1.35 8.52 9.25
N PHE A 138 -1.63 9.74 8.82
CA PHE A 138 -2.98 10.20 8.48
C PHE A 138 -3.61 9.40 7.35
N ARG A 139 -2.85 9.18 6.27
CA ARG A 139 -3.33 8.39 5.12
C ARG A 139 -3.67 6.96 5.49
N ARG A 140 -2.82 6.30 6.27
CA ARG A 140 -3.08 4.91 6.70
C ARG A 140 -4.30 4.81 7.59
N ASP A 141 -4.49 5.75 8.50
CA ASP A 141 -5.63 5.79 9.38
C ASP A 141 -6.94 6.03 8.60
N LEU A 142 -6.96 7.00 7.69
CA LEU A 142 -8.17 7.24 6.89
C LEU A 142 -8.48 6.09 5.92
N LEU A 143 -7.47 5.48 5.30
CA LEU A 143 -7.69 4.30 4.46
C LEU A 143 -8.29 3.15 5.26
N GLU A 144 -7.83 2.92 6.48
CA GLU A 144 -8.34 1.87 7.36
C GLU A 144 -9.78 2.17 7.80
N ASN A 145 -10.03 3.39 8.34
CA ASN A 145 -11.33 3.77 8.86
C ASN A 145 -12.43 3.73 7.78
N PHE A 146 -12.15 4.27 6.58
CA PHE A 146 -13.13 4.25 5.50
C PHE A 146 -13.29 2.88 4.84
N ALA A 147 -12.23 2.07 4.80
CA ALA A 147 -12.37 0.69 4.38
C ALA A 147 -13.26 -0.11 5.34
N ASP A 148 -13.12 0.11 6.66
CA ASP A 148 -13.99 -0.46 7.69
C ASP A 148 -15.44 0.03 7.53
N GLU A 149 -15.64 1.34 7.34
CA GLU A 149 -16.98 1.93 7.11
C GLU A 149 -17.69 1.32 5.89
N PHE A 150 -16.93 0.99 4.84
CA PHE A 150 -17.47 0.34 3.64
C PHE A 150 -17.63 -1.18 3.79
N GLY A 151 -17.28 -1.73 4.95
CA GLY A 151 -17.33 -3.17 5.21
C GLY A 151 -16.34 -3.94 4.35
N ALA A 152 -15.16 -3.40 4.15
CA ALA A 152 -14.15 -4.03 3.30
C ALA A 152 -13.57 -5.31 3.91
N ASP A 153 -13.58 -6.37 3.13
CA ASP A 153 -12.86 -7.60 3.45
C ASP A 153 -11.36 -7.48 3.17
N LYS A 154 -10.99 -6.61 2.23
CA LYS A 154 -9.57 -6.34 1.86
C LYS A 154 -9.34 -4.91 1.43
N LEU A 155 -8.17 -4.37 1.84
CA LEU A 155 -7.64 -3.10 1.37
C LEU A 155 -6.46 -3.34 0.42
N LEU A 156 -6.63 -3.03 -0.87
CA LEU A 156 -5.61 -3.25 -1.89
C LEU A 156 -4.83 -1.97 -2.17
N THR A 157 -3.51 -2.08 -2.26
CA THR A 157 -2.62 -0.94 -2.49
C THR A 157 -1.61 -1.21 -3.60
N GLY A 158 -1.24 -0.17 -4.35
CA GLY A 158 -0.36 -0.23 -5.51
C GLY A 158 1.14 -0.34 -5.19
N HIS A 159 1.53 -0.90 -4.04
CA HIS A 159 2.95 -1.12 -3.74
C HIS A 159 3.54 -2.14 -4.70
N ASN A 160 4.64 -1.76 -5.34
CA ASN A 160 5.34 -2.53 -6.35
C ASN A 160 6.61 -3.22 -5.79
N LEU A 161 7.35 -3.94 -6.62
CA LEU A 161 8.57 -4.66 -6.21
C LEU A 161 9.65 -3.74 -5.65
N ASP A 162 9.79 -2.53 -6.19
CA ASP A 162 10.78 -1.55 -5.75
C ASP A 162 10.45 -1.08 -4.32
N ASP A 163 9.19 -0.75 -4.04
CA ASP A 163 8.71 -0.36 -2.71
C ASP A 163 8.96 -1.43 -1.65
N GLU A 164 8.68 -2.69 -1.99
CA GLU A 164 8.86 -3.82 -1.08
C GLU A 164 10.35 -4.09 -0.81
N ALA A 165 11.19 -4.07 -1.86
CA ALA A 165 12.63 -4.27 -1.71
C ALA A 165 13.31 -3.13 -0.94
N GLU A 166 12.88 -1.88 -1.14
CA GLU A 166 13.33 -0.73 -0.35
C GLU A 166 12.95 -0.89 1.12
N THR A 167 11.70 -1.26 1.40
CA THR A 167 11.21 -1.49 2.75
C THR A 167 11.96 -2.63 3.44
N ALA A 168 12.20 -3.73 2.72
CA ALA A 168 12.99 -4.85 3.22
C ALA A 168 14.41 -4.42 3.60
N LEU A 169 15.08 -3.66 2.73
CA LEU A 169 16.43 -3.16 2.99
C LEU A 169 16.47 -2.17 4.16
N MET A 170 15.50 -1.27 4.26
CA MET A 170 15.38 -0.34 5.38
C MET A 170 15.24 -1.09 6.71
N ASN A 171 14.33 -2.06 6.80
CA ASN A 171 14.14 -2.87 8.01
C ASN A 171 15.42 -3.60 8.45
N PHE A 172 16.21 -4.10 7.48
CA PHE A 172 17.52 -4.70 7.77
C PHE A 172 18.53 -3.69 8.31
N LEU A 173 18.61 -2.51 7.71
CA LEU A 173 19.56 -1.47 8.12
C LEU A 173 19.21 -0.85 9.48
N GLU A 174 17.93 -0.77 9.81
CA GLU A 174 17.45 -0.32 11.11
C GLU A 174 17.58 -1.41 12.20
N GLY A 175 17.76 -2.68 11.80
CA GLY A 175 17.92 -3.81 12.73
C GLY A 175 16.63 -4.17 13.47
N ASP A 176 15.47 -3.75 12.98
CA ASP A 176 14.18 -3.98 13.63
C ASP A 176 13.54 -5.32 13.17
N VAL A 177 13.96 -6.41 13.84
CA VAL A 177 13.44 -7.76 13.56
C VAL A 177 11.93 -7.88 13.84
N LYS A 178 11.40 -7.08 14.77
CA LYS A 178 9.94 -7.08 15.03
C LYS A 178 9.17 -6.48 13.86
N GLN A 179 9.71 -5.44 13.21
CA GLN A 179 9.11 -4.89 11.99
C GLN A 179 9.18 -5.86 10.82
N VAL A 180 10.26 -6.64 10.72
CA VAL A 180 10.37 -7.72 9.73
C VAL A 180 9.25 -8.75 9.92
N ALA A 181 9.02 -9.22 11.16
CA ALA A 181 7.95 -10.16 11.49
C ALA A 181 6.56 -9.57 11.17
N LYS A 182 6.29 -8.34 11.61
CA LYS A 182 5.02 -7.64 11.32
C LYS A 182 4.80 -7.44 9.83
N HIS A 183 5.84 -7.18 9.05
CA HIS A 183 5.73 -7.02 7.60
C HIS A 183 5.34 -8.34 6.93
N PHE A 184 5.81 -9.47 7.45
CA PHE A 184 5.38 -10.79 6.99
C PHE A 184 3.88 -10.99 7.24
N ASP A 185 3.44 -10.83 8.48
CA ASP A 185 2.03 -11.03 8.85
C ASP A 185 1.08 -10.08 8.09
N ALA A 186 1.50 -8.83 7.88
CA ALA A 186 0.67 -7.82 7.23
C ALA A 186 0.65 -7.88 5.70
N SER A 187 1.64 -8.52 5.05
CA SER A 187 1.84 -8.32 3.61
C SER A 187 2.34 -9.55 2.84
N ILE A 188 2.93 -10.53 3.52
CA ILE A 188 3.64 -11.65 2.91
C ILE A 188 2.95 -12.99 3.22
N GLY A 189 2.43 -13.15 4.43
CA GLY A 189 1.90 -14.41 4.95
C GLY A 189 0.60 -14.92 4.31
N GLY A 190 0.05 -14.21 3.32
CA GLY A 190 -1.21 -14.57 2.68
C GLY A 190 -2.44 -14.28 3.55
N PHE A 191 -3.61 -14.74 3.09
CA PHE A 191 -4.90 -14.48 3.75
C PHE A 191 -5.50 -15.72 4.43
N ASP A 192 -4.94 -16.92 4.18
CA ASP A 192 -5.51 -18.19 4.65
C ASP A 192 -5.41 -18.41 6.17
N ASP A 193 -4.40 -17.85 6.83
CA ASP A 193 -4.10 -18.10 8.26
C ASP A 193 -4.55 -16.96 9.18
N ARG A 194 -5.37 -16.02 8.71
CA ARG A 194 -5.83 -14.92 9.55
C ARG A 194 -6.91 -15.37 10.50
N ASN A 195 -6.71 -15.08 11.79
CA ASN A 195 -7.74 -15.31 12.80
C ASN A 195 -8.86 -14.27 12.62
N GLU A 196 -10.11 -14.69 12.83
CA GLU A 196 -11.30 -13.82 12.90
C GLU A 196 -11.21 -12.72 13.99
N GLN A 197 -10.09 -12.66 14.72
CA GLN A 197 -9.81 -11.73 15.82
C GLN A 197 -8.84 -10.61 15.43
N ASP A 198 -8.40 -10.54 14.16
CA ASP A 198 -7.57 -9.43 13.69
C ASP A 198 -8.45 -8.19 13.50
N ASP A 199 -8.31 -7.20 14.41
CA ASP A 199 -9.02 -5.91 14.40
C ASP A 199 -8.69 -5.01 13.19
N PHE A 200 -7.88 -5.48 12.23
CA PHE A 200 -7.42 -4.70 11.08
C PHE A 200 -7.81 -5.37 9.77
N ILE A 201 -8.22 -4.52 8.80
CA ILE A 201 -8.53 -4.99 7.45
C ILE A 201 -7.26 -5.53 6.78
N PRO A 202 -7.31 -6.74 6.22
CA PRO A 202 -6.20 -7.34 5.49
C PRO A 202 -5.72 -6.47 4.32
N ARG A 203 -4.41 -6.22 4.24
CA ARG A 203 -3.83 -5.42 3.17
C ARG A 203 -3.21 -6.29 2.10
N ALA A 204 -3.67 -6.12 0.86
CA ALA A 204 -3.15 -6.82 -0.31
C ALA A 204 -2.28 -5.91 -1.18
N LYS A 205 -1.22 -6.48 -1.76
CA LYS A 205 -0.26 -5.79 -2.63
C LYS A 205 -0.04 -6.56 -3.93
N PRO A 206 -1.02 -6.59 -4.84
CA PRO A 206 -0.94 -7.44 -6.04
C PRO A 206 0.21 -7.09 -6.98
N LEU A 207 0.76 -5.86 -6.92
CA LEU A 207 1.89 -5.41 -7.75
C LEU A 207 3.27 -5.74 -7.17
N ARG A 208 3.37 -6.35 -5.97
CA ARG A 208 4.65 -6.56 -5.27
C ARG A 208 5.71 -7.37 -6.04
N ASP A 209 5.33 -8.08 -7.10
CA ASP A 209 6.26 -8.82 -7.99
C ASP A 209 6.57 -8.06 -9.29
N VAL A 210 6.04 -6.85 -9.47
CA VAL A 210 6.19 -6.07 -10.70
C VAL A 210 7.14 -4.90 -10.45
N PRO A 211 8.28 -4.82 -11.16
CA PRO A 211 9.18 -3.68 -11.05
C PRO A 211 8.50 -2.35 -11.39
N GLU A 212 8.85 -1.28 -10.68
CA GLU A 212 8.30 0.07 -10.89
C GLU A 212 8.38 0.54 -12.35
N LYS A 213 9.52 0.29 -13.01
CA LYS A 213 9.71 0.62 -14.44
C LYS A 213 8.71 -0.10 -15.34
N GLU A 214 8.31 -1.31 -14.99
CA GLU A 214 7.32 -2.07 -15.75
C GLU A 214 5.90 -1.57 -15.49
N VAL A 215 5.60 -1.15 -14.27
CA VAL A 215 4.33 -0.50 -13.95
C VAL A 215 4.18 0.82 -14.74
N ALA A 216 5.23 1.65 -14.76
CA ALA A 216 5.23 2.89 -15.53
C ALA A 216 5.05 2.65 -17.03
N LEU A 217 5.74 1.64 -17.58
CA LEU A 217 5.62 1.28 -18.99
C LEU A 217 4.23 0.72 -19.31
N TYR A 218 3.65 -0.07 -18.44
CA TYR A 218 2.29 -0.60 -18.57
C TYR A 218 1.27 0.54 -18.62
N ALA A 219 1.35 1.50 -17.69
CA ALA A 219 0.49 2.67 -17.67
C ALA A 219 0.54 3.45 -19.00
N HIS A 220 1.75 3.66 -19.53
CA HIS A 220 1.96 4.33 -20.80
C HIS A 220 1.37 3.54 -22.00
N LEU A 221 1.61 2.23 -22.07
CA LEU A 221 1.14 1.40 -23.19
C LEU A 221 -0.39 1.23 -23.21
N LYS A 222 -1.01 1.27 -22.04
CA LYS A 222 -2.46 1.18 -21.89
C LYS A 222 -3.16 2.54 -21.93
N ASP A 223 -2.40 3.63 -22.12
CA ASP A 223 -2.92 5.00 -22.11
C ASP A 223 -3.80 5.30 -20.87
N LEU A 224 -3.25 4.97 -19.70
CA LEU A 224 -3.96 5.16 -18.43
C LEU A 224 -3.76 6.58 -17.88
N PRO A 225 -4.80 7.19 -17.28
CA PRO A 225 -4.71 8.52 -16.69
C PRO A 225 -3.91 8.47 -15.39
N ALA A 226 -2.60 8.66 -15.46
CA ALA A 226 -1.73 8.63 -14.29
C ALA A 226 -0.98 9.96 -14.13
N HIS A 227 -1.04 10.53 -12.92
CA HIS A 227 -0.24 11.68 -12.55
C HIS A 227 1.14 11.22 -12.06
N ILE A 228 2.23 11.66 -12.76
CA ILE A 228 3.59 11.14 -12.53
C ILE A 228 4.47 12.15 -11.78
N THR A 229 3.94 13.31 -11.41
CA THR A 229 4.71 14.34 -10.70
C THR A 229 5.00 13.92 -9.26
N GLU A 230 6.21 14.16 -8.77
CA GLU A 230 6.57 13.91 -7.39
C GLU A 230 5.92 14.93 -6.45
N CYS A 231 5.61 14.47 -5.23
CA CYS A 231 5.07 15.32 -4.17
C CYS A 231 6.10 16.41 -3.78
N PRO A 232 5.71 17.70 -3.70
CA PRO A 232 6.64 18.77 -3.33
C PRO A 232 7.21 18.63 -1.91
N HIS A 233 6.53 17.89 -1.03
CA HIS A 233 6.99 17.54 0.31
C HIS A 233 7.75 16.21 0.37
N ALA A 234 8.03 15.55 -0.76
CA ALA A 234 8.90 14.38 -0.81
C ALA A 234 10.30 14.81 -0.36
N SER A 235 10.56 14.67 0.93
CA SER A 235 11.79 15.12 1.54
C SER A 235 12.95 14.17 1.21
N GLU A 236 14.17 14.66 1.40
CA GLU A 236 15.45 13.92 1.38
C GLU A 236 15.49 12.89 2.54
N ALA A 237 14.46 12.04 2.64
CA ALA A 237 14.37 11.03 3.68
C ALA A 237 15.32 9.88 3.36
N PHE A 238 15.70 9.12 4.40
CA PHE A 238 16.47 7.89 4.32
C PHE A 238 16.01 6.95 3.19
N ARG A 239 14.71 6.92 2.92
CA ARG A 239 14.14 6.17 1.79
C ARG A 239 14.70 6.61 0.43
N GLY A 240 14.95 7.90 0.22
CA GLY A 240 15.54 8.41 -1.03
C GLY A 240 16.97 7.91 -1.27
N GLU A 241 17.77 7.79 -0.21
CA GLU A 241 19.11 7.20 -0.30
C GLU A 241 19.05 5.71 -0.64
N ILE A 242 18.12 4.98 -0.02
CA ILE A 242 17.90 3.56 -0.30
C ILE A 242 17.45 3.35 -1.75
N GLN A 243 16.55 4.18 -2.25
CA GLN A 243 16.07 4.13 -3.63
C GLN A 243 17.23 4.32 -4.63
N GLN A 244 18.09 5.32 -4.41
CA GLN A 244 19.27 5.54 -5.26
C GLN A 244 20.24 4.36 -5.21
N LEU A 245 20.48 3.80 -4.01
CA LEU A 245 21.30 2.60 -3.85
C LEU A 245 20.72 1.42 -4.61
N MET A 246 19.42 1.19 -4.48
CA MET A 246 18.71 0.09 -5.17
C MET A 246 18.76 0.24 -6.69
N LEU A 247 18.55 1.45 -7.21
CA LEU A 247 18.69 1.74 -8.64
C LEU A 247 20.08 1.39 -9.15
N LYS A 248 21.13 1.81 -8.43
CA LYS A 248 22.51 1.53 -8.80
C LYS A 248 22.85 0.03 -8.75
N LEU A 249 22.34 -0.67 -7.74
CA LEU A 249 22.53 -2.12 -7.62
C LEU A 249 21.85 -2.86 -8.76
N GLU A 250 20.61 -2.51 -9.09
CA GLU A 250 19.85 -3.14 -10.15
C GLU A 250 20.45 -2.88 -11.54
N GLU A 251 21.02 -1.69 -11.79
CA GLU A 251 21.73 -1.39 -13.04
C GLU A 251 22.98 -2.28 -13.25
N ASN A 252 23.74 -2.51 -12.18
CA ASN A 252 24.97 -3.29 -12.25
C ASN A 252 24.73 -4.81 -12.11
N HIS A 253 23.66 -5.18 -11.41
CA HIS A 253 23.29 -6.56 -11.07
C HIS A 253 21.77 -6.76 -11.26
N PRO A 254 21.28 -6.91 -12.50
CA PRO A 254 19.86 -7.07 -12.78
C PRO A 254 19.25 -8.26 -12.03
N GLY A 255 18.13 -8.03 -11.36
CA GLY A 255 17.45 -9.01 -10.51
C GLY A 255 17.76 -8.89 -9.02
N THR A 256 18.54 -7.88 -8.62
CA THR A 256 18.86 -7.62 -7.20
C THR A 256 17.60 -7.47 -6.35
N ARG A 257 16.57 -6.73 -6.82
CA ARG A 257 15.30 -6.55 -6.09
C ARG A 257 14.60 -7.88 -5.82
N HIS A 258 14.51 -8.73 -6.83
CA HIS A 258 13.93 -10.07 -6.69
C HIS A 258 14.70 -10.93 -5.69
N SER A 259 16.04 -10.85 -5.72
CA SER A 259 16.90 -11.61 -4.81
C SER A 259 16.76 -11.13 -3.36
N ILE A 260 16.65 -9.81 -3.15
CA ILE A 260 16.41 -9.23 -1.82
C ILE A 260 15.06 -9.72 -1.29
N MET A 261 13.99 -9.63 -2.10
CA MET A 261 12.67 -10.05 -1.67
C MET A 261 12.60 -11.54 -1.36
N ALA A 262 13.16 -12.40 -2.20
CA ALA A 262 13.19 -13.84 -1.95
C ALA A 262 13.88 -14.20 -0.62
N GLY A 263 15.03 -13.58 -0.34
CA GLY A 263 15.73 -13.79 0.94
C GLY A 263 15.01 -13.16 2.14
N TYR A 264 14.39 -12.00 1.93
CA TYR A 264 13.64 -11.30 2.97
C TYR A 264 12.38 -12.08 3.38
N GLU A 265 11.62 -12.61 2.43
CA GLU A 265 10.40 -13.40 2.70
C GLU A 265 10.70 -14.63 3.56
N GLU A 266 11.77 -15.37 3.25
CA GLU A 266 12.20 -16.53 4.04
C GLU A 266 12.58 -16.12 5.49
N LEU A 267 13.34 -15.03 5.64
CA LEU A 267 13.75 -14.52 6.95
C LEU A 267 12.58 -13.92 7.73
N ALA A 268 11.66 -13.25 7.05
CA ALA A 268 10.48 -12.67 7.67
C ALA A 268 9.52 -13.75 8.19
N GLN A 269 9.37 -14.86 7.47
CA GLN A 269 8.62 -16.02 7.94
C GLN A 269 9.23 -16.60 9.23
N LEU A 270 10.54 -16.82 9.26
CA LEU A 270 11.23 -17.32 10.46
C LEU A 270 11.10 -16.37 11.65
N ALA A 271 11.14 -15.06 11.39
CA ALA A 271 10.94 -14.05 12.42
C ALA A 271 9.50 -14.09 12.96
N ALA A 272 8.49 -14.17 12.08
CA ALA A 272 7.08 -14.25 12.46
C ALA A 272 6.80 -15.50 13.29
N GLU A 273 7.28 -16.68 12.87
CA GLU A 273 7.14 -17.95 13.60
C GLU A 273 7.74 -17.84 15.02
N ARG A 274 8.91 -17.22 15.16
CA ARG A 274 9.55 -16.99 16.46
C ARG A 274 8.70 -16.12 17.37
N TYR A 275 8.17 -15.00 16.87
CA TYR A 275 7.39 -14.06 17.68
C TYR A 275 5.97 -14.59 17.98
N ARG A 276 5.37 -15.41 17.12
CA ARG A 276 4.11 -16.12 17.42
C ARG A 276 4.32 -17.19 18.51
N GLY A 277 5.44 -17.94 18.46
CA GLY A 277 5.77 -18.95 19.47
C GLY A 277 6.03 -18.34 20.86
N ASP A 278 6.52 -17.12 20.95
CA ASP A 278 6.71 -16.40 22.21
C ASP A 278 5.36 -15.87 22.79
N ALA A 279 4.31 -15.76 21.98
CA ALA A 279 2.97 -15.36 22.45
C ALA A 279 2.23 -16.49 23.22
N ASP A 280 2.58 -17.76 23.00
CA ASP A 280 2.07 -18.91 23.75
C ASP A 280 2.81 -19.15 25.10
N GLY A 281 3.88 -18.39 25.39
CA GLY A 281 4.65 -18.44 26.64
C GLY A 281 5.06 -17.06 27.11
N ASP A 282 4.49 -16.56 28.23
CA ASP A 282 4.84 -15.36 28.99
C ASP A 282 5.33 -14.11 28.21
N GLY A 283 5.22 -14.09 26.90
CA GLY A 283 5.44 -12.92 26.05
C GLY A 283 4.24 -11.98 26.17
N GLU A 284 4.45 -10.79 26.69
CA GLU A 284 3.46 -9.72 26.72
C GLU A 284 2.98 -9.45 25.27
N GLY A 285 1.86 -10.08 24.89
CA GLY A 285 1.08 -9.66 23.75
C GLY A 285 0.80 -8.17 23.96
N VAL A 286 0.93 -7.37 22.91
CA VAL A 286 0.54 -5.96 23.02
C VAL A 286 -0.97 -5.92 23.13
N ASP A 287 -1.49 -5.64 24.33
CA ASP A 287 -2.91 -5.41 24.52
C ASP A 287 -3.33 -4.26 23.60
N LEU A 288 -4.25 -4.55 22.70
CA LEU A 288 -4.87 -3.52 21.86
C LEU A 288 -6.04 -2.94 22.64
N ASN A 289 -6.09 -1.61 22.69
CA ASN A 289 -7.12 -0.83 23.35
C ASN A 289 -7.80 0.08 22.32
N GLU A 290 -8.95 0.61 22.66
CA GLU A 290 -9.55 1.70 21.92
C GLU A 290 -8.88 3.03 22.31
N CYS A 291 -8.57 3.87 21.32
CA CYS A 291 -8.05 5.21 21.56
C CYS A 291 -9.07 6.04 22.36
N GLU A 292 -8.67 6.60 23.49
CA GLU A 292 -9.55 7.43 24.35
C GLU A 292 -10.17 8.63 23.63
N ARG A 293 -9.66 9.01 22.44
CA ARG A 293 -10.13 10.17 21.68
C ARG A 293 -10.97 9.83 20.46
N CYS A 294 -10.57 8.87 19.68
CA CYS A 294 -11.22 8.57 18.39
C CYS A 294 -11.78 7.15 18.31
N GLY A 295 -11.58 6.31 19.33
CA GLY A 295 -12.07 4.94 19.35
C GLY A 295 -11.29 3.95 18.46
N SER A 296 -10.35 4.41 17.62
CA SER A 296 -9.57 3.50 16.76
C SER A 296 -8.69 2.57 17.59
N THR A 297 -8.52 1.33 17.14
CA THR A 297 -7.66 0.33 17.77
C THR A 297 -6.20 0.80 17.86
N THR A 298 -5.60 0.71 19.04
CA THR A 298 -4.25 1.16 19.33
C THR A 298 -3.62 0.40 20.49
N ALA A 299 -2.29 0.28 20.47
CA ALA A 299 -1.51 -0.27 21.59
C ALA A 299 -1.20 0.77 22.70
N ARG A 300 -1.88 1.93 22.71
CA ARG A 300 -1.64 3.04 23.63
C ARG A 300 -2.97 3.70 24.03
N ASP A 301 -2.99 4.48 25.09
CA ASP A 301 -4.18 5.24 25.52
C ASP A 301 -4.67 6.20 24.43
N VAL A 302 -3.74 6.85 23.70
CA VAL A 302 -4.05 7.75 22.60
C VAL A 302 -3.27 7.32 21.35
N CYS A 303 -3.97 7.10 20.23
CA CYS A 303 -3.35 6.68 18.98
C CYS A 303 -2.39 7.72 18.40
N ARG A 304 -1.53 7.30 17.47
CA ARG A 304 -0.52 8.20 16.89
C ARG A 304 -1.15 9.37 16.12
N LYS A 305 -2.24 9.12 15.38
CA LYS A 305 -3.00 10.18 14.68
C LYS A 305 -3.44 11.28 15.65
N CYS A 306 -4.15 10.93 16.72
CA CYS A 306 -4.67 11.92 17.68
C CYS A 306 -3.56 12.73 18.32
N ARG A 307 -2.43 12.12 18.68
CA ARG A 307 -1.26 12.84 19.23
C ARG A 307 -0.64 13.81 18.23
N LEU A 308 -0.60 13.46 16.94
CA LEU A 308 -0.10 14.35 15.90
C LEU A 308 -1.04 15.54 15.70
N ILE A 309 -2.36 15.31 15.64
CA ILE A 309 -3.35 16.37 15.52
C ILE A 309 -3.24 17.35 16.69
N GLU A 310 -3.15 16.85 17.93
CA GLU A 310 -2.94 17.71 19.11
C GLU A 310 -1.69 18.57 19.03
N SER A 311 -0.60 17.99 18.52
CA SER A 311 0.65 18.75 18.38
C SER A 311 0.52 19.86 17.33
N ILE A 312 -0.29 19.64 16.27
CA ILE A 312 -0.55 20.64 15.22
C ILE A 312 -1.46 21.75 15.73
N GLU A 313 -2.46 21.43 16.55
CA GLU A 313 -3.39 22.41 17.15
C GLU A 313 -2.72 23.29 18.22
N ALA A 314 -1.65 22.80 18.84
CA ALA A 314 -0.93 23.51 19.90
C ALA A 314 0.02 24.60 19.38
N VAL A 315 0.26 24.69 18.08
CA VAL A 315 1.14 25.64 17.37
C VAL A 315 0.32 26.58 16.50
#